data_dcba5a67a55b84291fa4b691720542ea
#
_entry.id   dcba5a67a55b84291fa4b691720542ea
#
_cell.length_a   1.000
_cell.length_b   1.000
_cell.length_c   1.000
_cell.angle_alpha   90.00
_cell.angle_beta   90.00
_cell.angle_gamma   90.00
#
_symmetry.space_group_name_H-M   'P 1'
#
loop_
_entity.id
_entity.type
_entity.pdbx_description
1 polymer ?
#
loop_
_entity_poly.entity_id
_entity_poly.type
_entity_poly.pdbx_seq_one_letter_code
_entity_poly.pdbx_strand_id
1 'polypeptide(L)'
;PICYSITPFLLYRPFELIRNYLNYEGATVKLVGSGRDDDYAHDGISHWAGDDIDIMSALKNIELYKPKDNTDMDAIFNAFMYNDKPSYINLTR
;
A
#
# COMPACT_ATOMS: atom_id res chain seq x y z
N PRO A 1 3.81 -10.48 8.72
CA PRO A 1 2.80 -9.62 9.37
C PRO A 1 2.04 -8.77 8.38
N ILE A 2 0.82 -8.40 8.74
CA ILE A 2 -0.04 -7.56 7.93
C ILE A 2 -0.34 -6.29 8.72
N CYS A 3 -0.13 -5.13 8.08
CA CYS A 3 -0.46 -3.82 8.63
C CYS A 3 -1.57 -3.19 7.80
N TYR A 4 -2.65 -2.78 8.45
CA TYR A 4 -3.83 -2.22 7.79
C TYR A 4 -4.16 -0.85 8.37
N SER A 5 -4.35 0.15 7.51
CA SER A 5 -4.78 1.49 7.93
C SER A 5 -5.27 2.28 6.73
N ILE A 6 -5.84 3.46 6.99
CA ILE A 6 -6.12 4.44 5.92
C ILE A 6 -4.80 4.78 5.24
N THR A 7 -4.81 4.85 3.91
CA THR A 7 -3.60 4.87 3.09
C THR A 7 -2.55 5.91 3.50
N PRO A 8 -2.87 7.21 3.66
CA PRO A 8 -1.83 8.16 4.06
C PRO A 8 -1.21 7.86 5.44
N PHE A 9 -2.03 7.37 6.37
CA PHE A 9 -1.55 7.02 7.70
C PHE A 9 -0.65 5.80 7.68
N LEU A 10 -0.93 4.88 6.77
CA LEU A 10 -0.14 3.66 6.60
C LEU A 10 1.21 3.95 5.94
N LEU A 11 1.24 4.81 4.92
CA LEU A 11 2.39 4.97 4.03
C LEU A 11 3.21 6.23 4.33
N TYR A 12 2.54 7.38 4.45
CA TYR A 12 3.28 8.64 4.44
C TYR A 12 3.85 8.99 5.80
N ARG A 13 3.10 8.76 6.86
CA ARG A 13 3.57 9.04 8.22
C ARG A 13 4.76 8.16 8.62
N PRO A 14 4.71 6.84 8.41
CA PRO A 14 5.87 5.98 8.72
C PRO A 14 6.78 5.76 7.51
N PHE A 15 6.82 6.66 6.55
CA PHE A 15 7.51 6.44 5.27
C PHE A 15 8.99 6.09 5.46
N GLU A 16 9.67 6.75 6.38
CA GLU A 16 11.07 6.45 6.66
C GLU A 16 11.26 5.01 7.12
N LEU A 17 10.38 4.51 7.98
CA LEU A 17 10.43 3.13 8.47
C LEU A 17 10.19 2.14 7.32
N ILE A 18 9.25 2.44 6.45
CA ILE A 18 8.97 1.61 5.27
C ILE A 18 10.18 1.59 4.35
N ARG A 19 10.75 2.75 4.08
CA ARG A 19 11.94 2.87 3.24
C ARG A 19 13.11 2.08 3.81
N ASN A 20 13.38 2.22 5.10
CA ASN A 20 14.55 1.63 5.72
C ASN A 20 14.39 0.13 5.97
N TYR A 21 13.26 -0.30 6.53
CA TYR A 21 13.11 -1.68 6.97
C TYR A 21 12.44 -2.58 5.93
N LEU A 22 11.45 -2.10 5.20
CA LEU A 22 10.81 -2.91 4.17
C LEU A 22 11.60 -2.87 2.88
N ASN A 23 11.90 -1.68 2.38
CA ASN A 23 12.57 -1.57 1.09
C ASN A 23 14.05 -1.93 1.17
N TYR A 24 14.78 -1.37 2.13
CA TYR A 24 16.22 -1.55 2.19
C TYR A 24 16.61 -2.89 2.85
N GLU A 25 16.02 -3.22 3.98
CA GLU A 25 16.34 -4.46 4.69
C GLU A 25 15.49 -5.66 4.26
N GLY A 26 14.41 -5.44 3.53
CA GLY A 26 13.60 -6.51 2.95
C GLY A 26 12.68 -7.22 3.92
N ALA A 27 12.28 -6.58 5.01
CA ALA A 27 11.34 -7.17 5.96
C ALA A 27 10.03 -7.52 5.26
N THR A 28 9.59 -8.77 5.37
CA THR A 28 8.40 -9.27 4.67
C THR A 28 7.13 -8.83 5.40
N VAL A 29 6.72 -7.61 5.17
CA VAL A 29 5.50 -7.02 5.75
C VAL A 29 4.52 -6.73 4.61
N LYS A 30 3.24 -7.06 4.83
CA LYS A 30 2.17 -6.78 3.88
C LYS A 30 1.40 -5.56 4.34
N LEU A 31 1.42 -4.50 3.54
CA LEU A 31 0.76 -3.24 3.83
C LEU A 31 -0.57 -3.19 3.08
N VAL A 32 -1.66 -3.00 3.81
CA VAL A 32 -3.00 -2.93 3.22
C VAL A 32 -3.57 -1.54 3.46
N GLY A 33 -3.62 -0.73 2.41
CA GLY A 33 -4.15 0.63 2.47
C GLY A 33 -5.64 0.67 2.18
N SER A 34 -6.40 1.29 3.06
CA SER A 34 -7.83 1.51 2.89
C SER A 34 -8.10 2.91 2.35
N GLY A 35 -8.92 3.02 1.32
CA GLY A 35 -9.25 4.28 0.67
C GLY A 35 -8.31 4.59 -0.48
N ARG A 36 -8.88 4.71 -1.67
CA ARG A 36 -8.14 5.03 -2.89
C ARG A 36 -8.40 6.48 -3.27
N ASP A 37 -7.39 7.09 -3.87
CA ASP A 37 -7.53 8.41 -4.47
C ASP A 37 -8.24 9.38 -3.52
N ASP A 38 -9.48 9.74 -3.81
CA ASP A 38 -10.26 10.69 -3.03
C ASP A 38 -11.44 10.05 -2.28
N ASP A 39 -11.39 8.73 -1.99
CA ASP A 39 -12.44 8.04 -1.23
C ASP A 39 -12.77 8.75 0.08
N TYR A 40 -11.79 9.38 0.71
CA TYR A 40 -11.95 10.16 1.94
C TYR A 40 -11.81 11.67 1.69
N ALA A 41 -12.26 12.16 0.53
CA ALA A 41 -12.07 13.56 0.16
C ALA A 41 -12.66 14.55 1.17
N HIS A 42 -13.77 14.18 1.79
CA HIS A 42 -14.42 15.03 2.80
C HIS A 42 -13.57 15.24 4.07
N ASP A 43 -12.56 14.41 4.28
CA ASP A 43 -11.64 14.55 5.42
C ASP A 43 -10.38 15.34 5.07
N GLY A 44 -10.26 15.80 3.82
CA GLY A 44 -9.17 16.67 3.38
C GLY A 44 -7.92 15.93 2.92
N ILE A 45 -6.89 16.71 2.62
CA ILE A 45 -5.66 16.20 2.00
C ILE A 45 -4.94 15.15 2.85
N SER A 46 -5.09 15.20 4.16
CA SER A 46 -4.46 14.22 5.05
C SER A 46 -5.00 12.80 4.85
N HIS A 47 -6.15 12.66 4.16
CA HIS A 47 -6.80 11.38 3.89
C HIS A 47 -6.79 11.01 2.40
N TRP A 48 -6.27 11.88 1.55
CA TRP A 48 -6.20 11.61 0.11
C TRP A 48 -5.03 10.66 -0.19
N ALA A 49 -5.22 9.81 -1.17
CA ALA A 49 -4.26 8.76 -1.51
C ALA A 49 -3.95 8.69 -3.01
N GLY A 50 -4.24 9.74 -3.76
CA GLY A 50 -4.07 9.72 -5.22
C GLY A 50 -2.62 9.60 -5.69
N ASP A 51 -1.67 9.90 -4.82
CA ASP A 51 -0.24 9.85 -5.13
C ASP A 51 0.48 8.63 -4.52
N ASP A 52 -0.25 7.67 -3.97
CA ASP A 52 0.33 6.53 -3.25
C ASP A 52 1.28 5.69 -4.10
N ILE A 53 0.84 5.30 -5.29
CA ILE A 53 1.66 4.47 -6.18
C ILE A 53 2.89 5.24 -6.67
N ASP A 54 2.73 6.51 -6.99
CA ASP A 54 3.85 7.34 -7.44
C ASP A 54 4.92 7.45 -6.36
N ILE A 55 4.52 7.70 -5.12
CA ILE A 55 5.45 7.81 -3.99
C ILE A 55 6.09 6.46 -3.70
N MET A 56 5.30 5.39 -3.64
CA MET A 56 5.82 4.06 -3.33
C MET A 56 6.67 3.48 -4.46
N SER A 57 6.51 3.96 -5.70
CA SER A 57 7.32 3.50 -6.84
C SER A 57 8.80 3.84 -6.70
N ALA A 58 9.15 4.78 -5.85
CA ALA A 58 10.55 5.07 -5.53
C ALA A 58 11.22 3.93 -4.75
N LEU A 59 10.43 3.09 -4.10
CA LEU A 59 10.90 1.97 -3.29
C LEU A 59 10.85 0.69 -4.11
N LYS A 60 11.95 0.38 -4.81
CA LYS A 60 11.98 -0.64 -5.86
C LYS A 60 11.83 -2.08 -5.36
N ASN A 61 12.07 -2.35 -4.09
CA ASN A 61 11.98 -3.70 -3.53
C ASN A 61 10.60 -4.02 -2.94
N ILE A 62 9.67 -3.09 -2.99
CA ILE A 62 8.31 -3.31 -2.50
C ILE A 62 7.40 -3.57 -3.69
N GLU A 63 6.68 -4.70 -3.66
CA GLU A 63 5.71 -5.05 -4.69
C GLU A 63 4.44 -4.22 -4.50
N LEU A 64 3.96 -3.58 -5.58
CA LEU A 64 2.80 -2.68 -5.52
C LEU A 64 1.62 -3.29 -6.26
N TYR A 65 0.46 -3.30 -5.62
CA TYR A 65 -0.77 -3.84 -6.19
C TYR A 65 -1.90 -2.83 -6.05
N LYS A 66 -2.60 -2.56 -7.15
CA LYS A 66 -3.77 -1.67 -7.15
C LYS A 66 -4.88 -2.32 -7.96
N PRO A 67 -5.66 -3.25 -7.37
CA PRO A 67 -6.71 -3.95 -8.10
C PRO A 67 -7.77 -2.97 -8.60
N LYS A 68 -8.23 -3.16 -9.84
CA LYS A 68 -9.21 -2.26 -10.47
C LYS A 68 -10.62 -2.51 -9.94
N ASP A 69 -10.95 -3.79 -9.71
CA ASP A 69 -12.27 -4.20 -9.24
C ASP A 69 -12.18 -5.58 -8.57
N ASN A 70 -13.34 -6.11 -8.18
CA ASN A 70 -13.41 -7.39 -7.48
C ASN A 70 -13.09 -8.59 -8.37
N THR A 71 -13.18 -8.46 -9.69
CA THR A 71 -12.88 -9.56 -10.61
C THR A 71 -11.41 -9.97 -10.56
N ASP A 72 -10.52 -9.00 -10.38
CA ASP A 72 -9.08 -9.26 -10.32
C ASP A 72 -8.60 -9.62 -8.92
N MET A 73 -9.47 -9.46 -7.91
CA MET A 73 -9.03 -9.47 -6.52
C MET A 73 -8.42 -10.80 -6.09
N ASP A 74 -9.02 -11.93 -6.49
CA ASP A 74 -8.53 -13.23 -6.03
C ASP A 74 -7.10 -13.48 -6.48
N ALA A 75 -6.82 -13.24 -7.77
CA ALA A 75 -5.49 -13.44 -8.33
C ALA A 75 -4.49 -12.46 -7.73
N ILE A 76 -4.87 -11.19 -7.64
CA ILE A 76 -4.01 -10.13 -7.10
C ILE A 76 -3.73 -10.37 -5.62
N PHE A 77 -4.75 -10.75 -4.86
CA PHE A 77 -4.60 -11.01 -3.43
C PHE A 77 -3.65 -12.17 -3.17
N ASN A 78 -3.75 -13.24 -3.95
CA ASN A 78 -2.83 -14.35 -3.83
C ASN A 78 -1.39 -13.95 -4.15
N ALA A 79 -1.19 -13.17 -5.20
CA ALA A 79 0.14 -12.66 -5.55
C ALA A 79 0.69 -11.75 -4.45
N PHE A 80 -0.17 -10.90 -3.88
CA PHE A 80 0.20 -9.99 -2.79
C PHE A 80 0.59 -10.76 -1.52
N MET A 81 -0.19 -11.75 -1.13
CA MET A 81 0.00 -12.46 0.14
C MET A 81 1.13 -13.48 0.09
N TYR A 82 1.30 -14.17 -1.02
CA TYR A 82 2.15 -15.37 -1.08
C TYR A 82 3.48 -15.16 -1.79
N ASN A 83 3.88 -13.92 -2.04
CA ASN A 83 5.27 -13.64 -2.40
C ASN A 83 6.08 -13.41 -1.12
N ASP A 84 7.39 -13.57 -1.18
CA ASP A 84 8.27 -13.40 -0.02
C ASP A 84 8.92 -12.02 0.06
N LYS A 85 8.29 -11.02 -0.56
CA LYS A 85 8.74 -9.64 -0.53
C LYS A 85 7.80 -8.76 0.27
N PRO A 86 8.28 -7.63 0.79
CA PRO A 86 7.36 -6.61 1.29
C PRO A 86 6.43 -6.16 0.15
N SER A 87 5.17 -5.97 0.46
CA SER A 87 4.16 -5.69 -0.56
C SER A 87 3.13 -4.70 -0.05
N TYR A 88 2.59 -3.91 -0.97
CA TYR A 88 1.54 -2.95 -0.68
C TYR A 88 0.36 -3.19 -1.62
N ILE A 89 -0.84 -3.22 -1.07
CA ILE A 89 -2.08 -3.27 -1.84
C ILE A 89 -2.98 -2.10 -1.44
N ASN A 90 -3.55 -1.46 -2.44
CA ASN A 90 -4.47 -0.33 -2.24
C ASN A 90 -5.90 -0.81 -2.49
N LEU A 91 -6.76 -0.68 -1.48
CA LEU A 91 -8.15 -1.11 -1.53
C LEU A 91 -9.09 0.09 -1.51
N THR A 92 -10.22 -0.04 -2.22
CA THR A 92 -11.30 0.95 -2.12
C THR A 92 -11.91 0.91 -0.73
N ARG A 93 -12.51 2.02 -0.36
CA ARG A 93 -13.21 2.17 0.90
C ARG A 93 -14.45 1.26 0.96
#